data_dbbeddbff0fe6afffe271f9fcf3ece2b
#
_entry.id   dbbeddbff0fe6afffe271f9fcf3ece2b
#
_cell.length_a   1.000
_cell.length_b   1.000
_cell.length_c   1.000
_cell.angle_alpha   90.00
_cell.angle_beta   90.00
_cell.angle_gamma   90.00
#
_symmetry.space_group_name_H-M   'P 1'
#
loop_
_entity.id
_entity.type
_entity.pdbx_description
1 polymer ?
#
loop_
_entity_poly.entity_id
_entity_poly.type
_entity_poly.pdbx_seq_one_letter_code
_entity_poly.pdbx_strand_id
1 'polypeptide(L)'
;AKRNYIGAFRYLGKAYADLYRFDEAVENYETHIEWLNEKNRDTEQAEAELSELRKKTRMFKSVEKVAVIDSFVIAKNKFLEAYKISSTSGKVQWNDNGNGTIYENEMGNKRILSEMKDSLMQLYTQEKLLDGWGEKLPIESLNEECNVNFPFLMGDGTTLYYASDGEGTLGGYDIFVTRYDSEDNTYLRPSNIGMPFNSNANDYLYAVDELNNLGWFVTDRNQPTDTVCVYVFVPNESKQTYNYEATDPQIIKDAATLHSIQTTWTDEEQVRDARQRLAALKYGGKEEVKKADFHFIIDDSATYSHWSDFRSKEAQNVYRQLIQKEKDLNQLQANLNKKREQYISENGLGKKKLEPSILDLEKRVPQLMEEVEKLTNEVRRLEIAKLRR
;
A
#
# COMPACT_ATOMS: atom_id res chain seq x y z
N ALA A 1 36.95 8.98 27.24
CA ALA A 1 35.58 8.94 27.73
C ALA A 1 34.63 8.99 26.54
N LYS A 2 34.09 7.84 26.10
CA LYS A 2 33.02 7.80 25.10
C LYS A 2 31.78 8.45 25.74
N ARG A 3 31.39 9.63 25.32
CA ARG A 3 30.08 10.20 25.64
C ARG A 3 29.06 9.35 24.91
N ASN A 4 28.45 8.41 25.63
CA ASN A 4 27.30 7.67 25.11
C ASN A 4 26.14 8.68 25.01
N TYR A 5 25.81 9.05 23.78
CA TYR A 5 24.71 9.97 23.50
C TYR A 5 23.41 9.16 23.56
N ILE A 6 22.68 9.25 24.68
CA ILE A 6 21.43 8.51 24.93
C ILE A 6 20.42 8.68 23.76
N GLY A 7 20.34 9.89 23.21
CA GLY A 7 19.49 10.17 22.06
C GLY A 7 19.89 9.46 20.75
N ALA A 8 21.13 8.96 20.64
CA ALA A 8 21.59 8.32 19.41
C ALA A 8 20.81 7.07 19.07
N PHE A 9 20.44 6.25 20.05
CA PHE A 9 19.67 5.04 19.84
C PHE A 9 18.26 5.33 19.31
N ARG A 10 17.59 6.38 19.82
CA ARG A 10 16.29 6.82 19.29
C ARG A 10 16.40 7.26 17.82
N TYR A 11 17.43 8.03 17.46
CA TYR A 11 17.66 8.43 16.05
C TYR A 11 18.03 7.27 15.16
N LEU A 12 18.84 6.31 15.65
CA LEU A 12 19.15 5.08 14.94
C LEU A 12 17.87 4.25 14.72
N GLY A 13 17.04 4.09 15.75
CA GLY A 13 15.77 3.42 15.64
C GLY A 13 14.88 4.04 14.55
N LYS A 14 14.76 5.38 14.52
CA LYS A 14 14.04 6.09 13.45
C LYS A 14 14.65 5.81 12.08
N ALA A 15 15.96 5.96 11.93
CA ALA A 15 16.64 5.72 10.66
C ALA A 15 16.47 4.27 10.16
N TYR A 16 16.53 3.28 11.05
CA TYR A 16 16.24 1.89 10.68
C TYR A 16 14.78 1.70 10.28
N ALA A 17 13.82 2.32 10.97
CA ALA A 17 12.41 2.27 10.61
C ALA A 17 12.15 2.87 9.22
N ASP A 18 12.78 3.99 8.87
CA ASP A 18 12.72 4.62 7.55
C ASP A 18 13.30 3.73 6.45
N LEU A 19 14.30 2.91 6.80
CA LEU A 19 14.88 1.91 5.91
C LEU A 19 14.09 0.59 5.86
N TYR A 20 12.96 0.48 6.58
CA TYR A 20 12.17 -0.75 6.74
C TYR A 20 12.94 -1.89 7.43
N ARG A 21 13.96 -1.58 8.21
CA ARG A 21 14.70 -2.50 9.07
C ARG A 21 14.10 -2.49 10.47
N PHE A 22 12.89 -3.04 10.57
CA PHE A 22 12.06 -2.87 11.76
C PHE A 22 12.58 -3.61 12.98
N ASP A 23 13.23 -4.76 12.81
CA ASP A 23 13.77 -5.51 13.95
C ASP A 23 14.91 -4.72 14.62
N GLU A 24 15.83 -4.16 13.82
CA GLU A 24 16.89 -3.29 14.34
C GLU A 24 16.35 -1.96 14.89
N ALA A 25 15.28 -1.45 14.28
CA ALA A 25 14.63 -0.26 14.81
C ALA A 25 14.07 -0.50 16.22
N VAL A 26 13.37 -1.62 16.43
CA VAL A 26 12.82 -2.01 17.73
C VAL A 26 13.94 -2.19 18.77
N GLU A 27 15.01 -2.93 18.45
CA GLU A 27 16.16 -3.13 19.33
C GLU A 27 16.79 -1.81 19.80
N ASN A 28 16.93 -0.85 18.88
CA ASN A 28 17.48 0.45 19.24
C ASN A 28 16.54 1.27 20.13
N TYR A 29 15.21 1.19 19.92
CA TYR A 29 14.24 1.86 20.81
C TYR A 29 14.21 1.22 22.19
N GLU A 30 14.27 -0.12 22.30
CA GLU A 30 14.36 -0.84 23.57
C GLU A 30 15.61 -0.44 24.34
N THR A 31 16.77 -0.42 23.68
CA THR A 31 18.03 0.06 24.25
C THR A 31 17.90 1.51 24.73
N HIS A 32 17.23 2.37 23.98
CA HIS A 32 17.01 3.77 24.38
C HIS A 32 16.17 3.86 25.66
N ILE A 33 15.10 3.09 25.78
CA ILE A 33 14.21 3.05 26.95
C ILE A 33 14.96 2.49 28.15
N GLU A 34 15.73 1.43 28.00
CA GLU A 34 16.59 0.90 29.07
C GLU A 34 17.52 1.97 29.64
N TRP A 35 18.18 2.74 28.77
CA TRP A 35 19.03 3.85 29.18
C TRP A 35 18.29 4.99 29.89
N LEU A 36 17.07 5.32 29.45
CA LEU A 36 16.24 6.32 30.14
C LEU A 36 15.90 5.84 31.54
N ASN A 37 15.50 4.58 31.70
CA ASN A 37 15.20 3.95 32.98
C ASN A 37 16.41 3.95 33.93
N GLU A 38 17.59 3.56 33.45
CA GLU A 38 18.83 3.59 34.25
C GLU A 38 19.17 5.00 34.77
N LYS A 39 18.76 6.04 34.04
CA LYS A 39 18.98 7.44 34.42
C LYS A 39 17.79 8.07 35.13
N ASN A 40 16.78 7.28 35.50
CA ASN A 40 15.52 7.75 36.09
C ASN A 40 14.89 8.92 35.30
N ARG A 41 14.88 8.82 33.95
CA ARG A 41 14.24 9.77 33.06
C ARG A 41 12.89 9.22 32.60
N ASP A 42 12.02 10.15 32.21
CA ASP A 42 10.73 9.83 31.63
C ASP A 42 10.87 8.99 30.34
N THR A 43 10.09 7.90 30.26
CA THR A 43 10.08 6.95 29.15
C THR A 43 8.79 6.99 28.32
N GLU A 44 7.75 7.72 28.76
CA GLU A 44 6.41 7.68 28.19
C GLU A 44 6.42 7.93 26.66
N GLN A 45 7.12 8.96 26.22
CA GLN A 45 7.23 9.25 24.78
C GLN A 45 7.95 8.13 24.01
N ALA A 46 9.04 7.58 24.55
CA ALA A 46 9.80 6.55 23.87
C ALA A 46 9.03 5.23 23.82
N GLU A 47 8.26 4.91 24.85
CA GLU A 47 7.39 3.75 24.92
C GLU A 47 6.22 3.87 23.93
N ALA A 48 5.63 5.05 23.80
CA ALA A 48 4.60 5.31 22.78
C ALA A 48 5.16 5.12 21.36
N GLU A 49 6.34 5.71 21.07
CA GLU A 49 7.01 5.53 19.77
C GLU A 49 7.36 4.07 19.49
N LEU A 50 7.81 3.31 20.50
CA LEU A 50 8.09 1.88 20.36
C LEU A 50 6.80 1.07 20.12
N SER A 51 5.71 1.43 20.78
CA SER A 51 4.40 0.78 20.57
C SER A 51 3.94 0.93 19.12
N GLU A 52 4.01 2.15 18.57
CA GLU A 52 3.70 2.41 17.16
C GLU A 52 4.65 1.66 16.21
N LEU A 53 5.94 1.64 16.50
CA LEU A 53 6.91 0.89 15.72
C LEU A 53 6.62 -0.61 15.71
N ARG A 54 6.24 -1.19 16.86
CA ARG A 54 5.85 -2.60 16.95
C ARG A 54 4.58 -2.92 16.14
N LYS A 55 3.62 -1.99 16.05
CA LYS A 55 2.45 -2.14 15.16
C LYS A 55 2.91 -2.21 13.70
N LYS A 56 3.75 -1.27 13.26
CA LYS A 56 4.33 -1.25 11.90
C LYS A 56 5.12 -2.53 11.60
N THR A 57 5.93 -2.98 12.55
CA THR A 57 6.70 -4.23 12.43
C THR A 57 5.80 -5.43 12.17
N ARG A 58 4.70 -5.57 12.94
CA ARG A 58 3.74 -6.67 12.74
C ARG A 58 3.09 -6.62 11.37
N MET A 59 2.68 -5.44 10.91
CA MET A 59 2.08 -5.28 9.59
C MET A 59 3.08 -5.58 8.47
N PHE A 60 4.33 -5.15 8.62
CA PHE A 60 5.40 -5.45 7.68
C PHE A 60 5.73 -6.95 7.62
N LYS A 61 5.72 -7.64 8.75
CA LYS A 61 5.90 -9.11 8.81
C LYS A 61 4.75 -9.89 8.18
N SER A 62 3.60 -9.24 7.98
CA SER A 62 2.38 -9.84 7.40
C SER A 62 1.93 -9.18 6.10
N VAL A 63 2.88 -8.63 5.32
CA VAL A 63 2.60 -8.05 3.99
C VAL A 63 1.89 -9.06 3.11
N GLU A 64 0.77 -8.66 2.54
CA GLU A 64 -0.01 -9.53 1.65
C GLU A 64 0.63 -9.62 0.27
N LYS A 65 0.67 -10.84 -0.26
CA LYS A 65 1.03 -11.11 -1.65
C LYS A 65 -0.18 -10.82 -2.52
N VAL A 66 -0.18 -9.69 -3.20
CA VAL A 66 -1.25 -9.29 -4.10
C VAL A 66 -0.69 -8.87 -5.44
N ALA A 67 -1.26 -9.34 -6.53
CA ALA A 67 -0.86 -8.93 -7.88
C ALA A 67 -1.53 -7.60 -8.23
N VAL A 68 -0.78 -6.49 -8.17
CA VAL A 68 -1.24 -5.18 -8.63
C VAL A 68 -1.01 -5.08 -10.13
N ILE A 69 -2.10 -4.98 -10.91
CA ILE A 69 -2.06 -5.11 -12.37
C ILE A 69 -2.01 -3.78 -13.12
N ASP A 70 -2.48 -2.70 -12.50
CA ASP A 70 -2.50 -1.35 -13.06
C ASP A 70 -2.49 -0.31 -11.95
N SER A 71 -2.05 0.92 -12.29
CA SER A 71 -2.14 2.07 -11.41
C SER A 71 -2.22 3.36 -12.21
N PHE A 72 -2.92 4.35 -11.69
CA PHE A 72 -3.01 5.67 -12.30
C PHE A 72 -3.28 6.74 -11.26
N VAL A 73 -2.81 7.96 -11.54
CA VAL A 73 -2.98 9.12 -10.67
C VAL A 73 -4.17 9.94 -11.16
N ILE A 74 -5.00 10.38 -10.22
CA ILE A 74 -6.20 11.17 -10.51
C ILE A 74 -6.40 12.22 -9.42
N ALA A 75 -7.14 13.29 -9.72
CA ALA A 75 -7.53 14.29 -8.73
C ALA A 75 -8.34 13.64 -7.60
N LYS A 76 -8.04 14.01 -6.35
CA LYS A 76 -8.61 13.42 -5.15
C LYS A 76 -10.14 13.50 -5.09
N ASN A 77 -10.75 14.55 -5.62
CA ASN A 77 -12.20 14.71 -5.67
C ASN A 77 -12.89 13.90 -6.79
N LYS A 78 -12.11 13.20 -7.65
CA LYS A 78 -12.65 12.44 -8.79
C LYS A 78 -12.38 10.94 -8.72
N PHE A 79 -11.69 10.44 -7.70
CA PHE A 79 -11.24 9.05 -7.72
C PHE A 79 -12.38 8.03 -7.72
N LEU A 80 -13.56 8.36 -7.16
CA LEU A 80 -14.72 7.45 -7.22
C LEU A 80 -15.22 7.21 -8.65
N GLU A 81 -14.98 8.14 -9.58
CA GLU A 81 -15.34 7.98 -11.00
C GLU A 81 -14.45 6.93 -11.70
N ALA A 82 -13.28 6.64 -11.12
CA ALA A 82 -12.32 5.68 -11.64
C ALA A 82 -12.67 4.22 -11.32
N TYR A 83 -13.53 3.98 -10.35
CA TYR A 83 -13.97 2.63 -9.97
C TYR A 83 -14.98 2.09 -10.99
N LYS A 84 -14.57 1.09 -11.75
CA LYS A 84 -15.39 0.42 -12.76
C LYS A 84 -15.82 -0.96 -12.25
N ILE A 85 -16.48 -0.94 -11.10
CA ILE A 85 -17.07 -2.14 -10.51
C ILE A 85 -18.39 -2.49 -11.22
N SER A 86 -18.71 -3.77 -11.29
CA SER A 86 -19.98 -4.26 -11.82
C SER A 86 -21.14 -3.82 -10.92
N SER A 87 -22.34 -3.73 -11.50
CA SER A 87 -23.54 -3.41 -10.73
C SER A 87 -23.83 -4.41 -9.62
N THR A 88 -23.37 -5.65 -9.76
CA THR A 88 -23.49 -6.70 -8.73
C THR A 88 -22.69 -6.40 -7.45
N SER A 89 -21.62 -5.60 -7.56
CA SER A 89 -20.83 -5.16 -6.41
C SER A 89 -21.38 -3.89 -5.76
N GLY A 90 -22.53 -3.38 -6.24
CA GLY A 90 -23.12 -2.15 -5.76
C GLY A 90 -22.52 -0.89 -6.39
N LYS A 91 -22.73 0.25 -5.75
CA LYS A 91 -22.32 1.56 -6.26
C LYS A 91 -21.74 2.42 -5.14
N VAL A 92 -20.63 3.08 -5.41
CA VAL A 92 -20.03 4.08 -4.52
C VAL A 92 -20.08 5.46 -5.17
N GLN A 93 -20.50 6.46 -4.43
CA GLN A 93 -20.56 7.85 -4.90
C GLN A 93 -20.30 8.84 -3.75
N TRP A 94 -19.91 10.05 -4.10
CA TRP A 94 -19.87 11.14 -3.12
C TRP A 94 -21.29 11.44 -2.60
N ASN A 95 -21.39 11.84 -1.34
CA ASN A 95 -22.62 12.43 -0.84
C ASN A 95 -22.82 13.85 -1.42
N ASP A 96 -24.03 14.40 -1.27
CA ASP A 96 -24.40 15.70 -1.84
C ASP A 96 -23.51 16.85 -1.34
N ASN A 97 -22.88 16.70 -0.17
CA ASN A 97 -22.01 17.69 0.43
C ASN A 97 -20.52 17.53 0.00
N GLY A 98 -20.19 16.47 -0.72
CA GLY A 98 -18.82 16.20 -1.20
C GLY A 98 -17.80 15.81 -0.12
N ASN A 99 -18.21 15.66 1.13
CA ASN A 99 -17.31 15.38 2.25
C ASN A 99 -17.31 13.90 2.67
N GLY A 100 -18.38 13.16 2.36
CA GLY A 100 -18.55 11.76 2.68
C GLY A 100 -18.94 10.96 1.46
N THR A 101 -19.04 9.65 1.62
CA THR A 101 -19.38 8.72 0.55
C THR A 101 -20.62 7.90 0.89
N ILE A 102 -21.28 7.44 -0.15
CA ILE A 102 -22.45 6.57 -0.06
C ILE A 102 -22.13 5.30 -0.85
N TYR A 103 -22.18 4.17 -0.18
CA TYR A 103 -22.28 2.85 -0.82
C TYR A 103 -23.74 2.43 -0.87
N GLU A 104 -24.19 1.97 -2.03
CA GLU A 104 -25.51 1.39 -2.24
C GLU A 104 -25.35 -0.02 -2.82
N ASN A 105 -26.04 -1.02 -2.24
CA ASN A 105 -25.96 -2.40 -2.70
C ASN A 105 -26.61 -2.61 -4.07
N GLU A 106 -26.38 -3.77 -4.71
CA GLU A 106 -26.90 -4.14 -6.03
C GLU A 106 -28.43 -3.95 -6.12
N MET A 107 -29.17 -4.39 -5.12
CA MET A 107 -30.64 -4.28 -5.10
C MET A 107 -31.15 -2.86 -4.89
N GLY A 108 -30.28 -1.91 -4.56
CA GLY A 108 -30.65 -0.53 -4.27
C GLY A 108 -31.60 -0.38 -3.08
N ASN A 109 -31.59 -1.32 -2.15
CA ASN A 109 -32.46 -1.35 -0.98
C ASN A 109 -31.75 -1.13 0.36
N LYS A 110 -30.42 -1.16 0.37
CA LYS A 110 -29.57 -0.87 1.54
C LYS A 110 -28.42 0.04 1.14
N ARG A 111 -28.14 1.04 1.95
CA ARG A 111 -26.97 1.90 1.78
C ARG A 111 -26.22 2.13 3.09
N ILE A 112 -24.94 2.28 2.99
CA ILE A 112 -24.06 2.71 4.08
C ILE A 112 -23.46 4.03 3.63
N LEU A 113 -23.51 5.03 4.50
CA LEU A 113 -23.08 6.38 4.15
C LEU A 113 -22.26 7.00 5.28
N SER A 114 -21.37 7.89 4.92
CA SER A 114 -20.59 8.68 5.87
C SER A 114 -21.08 10.14 5.87
N GLU A 115 -21.31 10.67 7.06
CA GLU A 115 -21.71 12.06 7.26
C GLU A 115 -20.94 12.68 8.44
N MET A 116 -20.77 14.01 8.37
CA MET A 116 -20.15 14.77 9.44
C MET A 116 -21.12 14.95 10.62
N LYS A 117 -20.71 14.52 11.80
CA LYS A 117 -21.39 14.76 13.06
C LYS A 117 -20.36 15.19 14.10
N ASP A 118 -20.62 16.29 14.80
CA ASP A 118 -19.76 16.83 15.87
C ASP A 118 -18.27 16.94 15.48
N SER A 119 -18.00 17.35 14.22
CA SER A 119 -16.68 17.49 13.61
C SER A 119 -15.97 16.17 13.26
N LEU A 120 -16.61 15.02 13.39
CA LEU A 120 -16.11 13.72 12.99
C LEU A 120 -16.97 13.12 11.88
N MET A 121 -16.32 12.42 10.95
CA MET A 121 -17.05 11.62 9.96
C MET A 121 -17.50 10.32 10.60
N GLN A 122 -18.79 10.01 10.48
CA GLN A 122 -19.40 8.82 11.07
C GLN A 122 -20.19 8.01 10.04
N LEU A 123 -20.27 6.69 10.22
CA LEU A 123 -21.00 5.78 9.35
C LEU A 123 -22.43 5.58 9.83
N TYR A 124 -23.35 5.57 8.87
CA TYR A 124 -24.78 5.31 9.06
C TYR A 124 -25.23 4.24 8.07
N THR A 125 -26.22 3.44 8.47
CA THR A 125 -26.95 2.54 7.57
C THR A 125 -28.35 3.06 7.32
N GLN A 126 -28.88 2.82 6.13
CA GLN A 126 -30.28 3.05 5.79
C GLN A 126 -30.82 1.92 4.93
N GLU A 127 -32.08 1.61 5.15
CA GLU A 127 -32.86 0.69 4.31
C GLU A 127 -33.91 1.45 3.52
N LYS A 128 -34.21 0.97 2.32
CA LYS A 128 -35.20 1.55 1.45
C LYS A 128 -36.57 1.02 1.82
N LEU A 129 -37.47 1.94 2.11
CA LEU A 129 -38.91 1.71 2.36
C LEU A 129 -39.72 1.96 1.08
N LEU A 130 -41.01 1.71 1.13
CA LEU A 130 -41.90 1.94 -0.02
C LEU A 130 -41.91 3.40 -0.49
N ASP A 131 -41.82 4.35 0.44
CA ASP A 131 -41.90 5.78 0.18
C ASP A 131 -40.55 6.50 0.13
N GLY A 132 -39.42 5.76 0.10
CA GLY A 132 -38.08 6.34 0.05
C GLY A 132 -37.10 5.68 1.01
N TRP A 133 -36.00 6.39 1.33
CA TRP A 133 -35.02 5.92 2.31
C TRP A 133 -35.54 6.13 3.74
N GLY A 134 -35.43 5.09 4.56
CA GLY A 134 -35.81 5.12 5.97
C GLY A 134 -34.88 6.01 6.82
N GLU A 135 -35.01 5.89 8.13
CA GLU A 135 -34.19 6.62 9.08
C GLU A 135 -32.70 6.22 8.98
N LYS A 136 -31.80 7.20 9.17
CA LYS A 136 -30.37 6.94 9.26
C LYS A 136 -30.04 6.40 10.65
N LEU A 137 -29.58 5.18 10.71
CA LEU A 137 -29.16 4.53 11.95
C LEU A 137 -27.63 4.57 12.03
N PRO A 138 -27.05 5.14 13.11
CA PRO A 138 -25.62 5.16 13.28
C PRO A 138 -25.09 3.73 13.49
N ILE A 139 -23.90 3.46 12.95
CA ILE A 139 -23.19 2.18 13.20
C ILE A 139 -22.29 2.39 14.42
N GLU A 140 -22.91 2.31 15.61
CA GLU A 140 -22.28 2.66 16.88
C GLU A 140 -20.95 1.93 17.13
N SER A 141 -20.85 0.65 16.76
CA SER A 141 -19.65 -0.16 16.94
C SER A 141 -18.45 0.28 16.12
N LEU A 142 -18.64 1.16 15.14
CA LEU A 142 -17.58 1.69 14.27
C LEU A 142 -17.35 3.19 14.46
N ASN A 143 -18.32 3.90 15.05
CA ASN A 143 -18.30 5.35 15.25
C ASN A 143 -17.66 5.70 16.60
N GLU A 144 -16.38 5.43 16.74
CA GLU A 144 -15.59 5.83 17.91
C GLU A 144 -15.18 7.32 17.83
N GLU A 145 -14.26 7.75 18.68
CA GLU A 145 -13.72 9.15 18.69
C GLU A 145 -12.73 9.37 17.52
N CYS A 146 -13.11 8.98 16.31
CA CYS A 146 -12.28 9.09 15.11
C CYS A 146 -13.14 9.30 13.86
N ASN A 147 -12.49 9.65 12.74
CA ASN A 147 -13.17 9.74 11.47
C ASN A 147 -13.30 8.35 10.83
N VAL A 148 -14.50 8.03 10.35
CA VAL A 148 -14.78 6.81 9.59
C VAL A 148 -15.50 7.17 8.29
N ASN A 149 -14.96 6.71 7.14
CA ASN A 149 -15.44 7.10 5.81
C ASN A 149 -15.23 5.97 4.79
N PHE A 150 -15.65 6.17 3.57
CA PHE A 150 -15.40 5.28 2.43
C PHE A 150 -15.87 3.83 2.65
N PRO A 151 -17.14 3.61 3.08
CA PRO A 151 -17.66 2.27 3.26
C PRO A 151 -17.81 1.53 1.92
N PHE A 152 -17.47 0.25 1.93
CA PHE A 152 -17.74 -0.69 0.84
C PHE A 152 -18.16 -2.05 1.41
N LEU A 153 -19.40 -2.45 1.14
CA LEU A 153 -19.94 -3.74 1.58
C LEU A 153 -19.75 -4.77 0.46
N MET A 154 -19.18 -5.92 0.80
CA MET A 154 -19.00 -7.03 -0.13
C MET A 154 -20.35 -7.64 -0.54
N GLY A 155 -20.35 -8.42 -1.63
CA GLY A 155 -21.53 -9.12 -2.15
C GLY A 155 -22.14 -10.12 -1.16
N ASP A 156 -21.37 -10.58 -0.15
CA ASP A 156 -21.88 -11.42 0.95
C ASP A 156 -22.85 -10.70 1.89
N GLY A 157 -22.95 -9.36 1.77
CA GLY A 157 -23.83 -8.52 2.59
C GLY A 157 -23.40 -8.35 4.05
N THR A 158 -22.29 -8.92 4.45
CA THR A 158 -21.79 -8.95 5.83
C THR A 158 -20.41 -8.35 6.00
N THR A 159 -19.49 -8.54 5.04
CA THR A 159 -18.12 -8.05 5.09
C THR A 159 -18.08 -6.58 4.66
N LEU A 160 -17.69 -5.68 5.56
CA LEU A 160 -17.60 -4.25 5.33
C LEU A 160 -16.15 -3.79 5.39
N TYR A 161 -15.68 -3.15 4.32
CA TYR A 161 -14.46 -2.36 4.29
C TYR A 161 -14.80 -0.88 4.49
N TYR A 162 -13.94 -0.16 5.19
CA TYR A 162 -14.06 1.28 5.38
C TYR A 162 -12.71 1.89 5.76
N ALA A 163 -12.55 3.20 5.65
CA ALA A 163 -11.36 3.89 6.10
C ALA A 163 -11.59 4.58 7.44
N SER A 164 -10.60 4.54 8.32
CA SER A 164 -10.59 5.21 9.61
C SER A 164 -9.22 5.79 9.93
N ASP A 165 -9.19 6.91 10.65
CA ASP A 165 -7.96 7.51 11.22
C ASP A 165 -7.82 7.21 12.73
N GLY A 166 -8.56 6.23 13.24
CA GLY A 166 -8.61 5.84 14.64
C GLY A 166 -7.43 4.97 15.09
N GLU A 167 -7.63 4.29 16.23
CA GLU A 167 -6.59 3.44 16.80
C GLU A 167 -6.19 2.30 15.85
N GLY A 168 -4.91 2.05 15.76
CA GLY A 168 -4.37 0.95 14.94
C GLY A 168 -4.03 1.32 13.50
N THR A 169 -4.12 2.61 13.12
CA THR A 169 -3.66 3.10 11.82
C THR A 169 -2.13 3.18 11.73
N LEU A 170 -1.61 3.13 10.50
CA LEU A 170 -0.20 3.35 10.18
C LEU A 170 0.09 4.81 9.88
N GLY A 171 -0.85 5.47 9.23
CA GLY A 171 -0.75 6.85 8.76
C GLY A 171 -1.93 7.71 9.21
N GLY A 172 -2.61 8.32 8.26
CA GLY A 172 -3.87 9.01 8.46
C GLY A 172 -5.04 8.03 8.39
N TYR A 173 -5.85 8.11 7.34
CA TYR A 173 -6.83 7.08 7.05
C TYR A 173 -6.17 5.76 6.65
N ASP A 174 -6.53 4.68 7.32
CA ASP A 174 -6.23 3.31 6.94
C ASP A 174 -7.51 2.54 6.63
N ILE A 175 -7.42 1.53 5.77
CA ILE A 175 -8.53 0.64 5.44
C ILE A 175 -8.65 -0.45 6.48
N PHE A 176 -9.84 -0.59 7.01
CA PHE A 176 -10.23 -1.63 7.96
C PHE A 176 -11.26 -2.57 7.35
N VAL A 177 -11.32 -3.78 7.85
CA VAL A 177 -12.35 -4.77 7.54
C VAL A 177 -13.02 -5.25 8.79
N THR A 178 -14.34 -5.43 8.71
CA THR A 178 -15.17 -6.02 9.77
C THR A 178 -16.27 -6.88 9.15
N ARG A 179 -16.97 -7.64 9.97
CA ARG A 179 -18.14 -8.43 9.57
C ARG A 179 -19.32 -8.13 10.47
N TYR A 180 -20.47 -8.07 9.84
CA TYR A 180 -21.73 -7.94 10.56
C TYR A 180 -22.10 -9.25 11.24
N ASP A 181 -22.37 -9.19 12.53
CA ASP A 181 -22.91 -10.29 13.33
C ASP A 181 -24.42 -10.13 13.44
N SER A 182 -25.16 -11.06 12.84
CA SER A 182 -26.63 -11.02 12.83
C SER A 182 -27.25 -11.48 14.16
N GLU A 183 -26.49 -12.14 15.04
CA GLU A 183 -26.99 -12.56 16.37
C GLU A 183 -27.01 -11.35 17.31
N ASP A 184 -25.93 -10.56 17.31
CA ASP A 184 -25.79 -9.38 18.16
C ASP A 184 -26.24 -8.07 17.46
N ASN A 185 -26.61 -8.13 16.17
CA ASN A 185 -26.97 -6.97 15.33
C ASN A 185 -25.91 -5.86 15.36
N THR A 186 -24.65 -6.21 15.33
CA THR A 186 -23.51 -5.28 15.40
C THR A 186 -22.39 -5.73 14.47
N TYR A 187 -21.43 -4.82 14.19
CA TYR A 187 -20.20 -5.22 13.52
C TYR A 187 -19.19 -5.71 14.55
N LEU A 188 -18.48 -6.79 14.20
CA LEU A 188 -17.37 -7.33 14.99
C LEU A 188 -16.23 -6.31 15.10
N ARG A 189 -15.29 -6.54 16.03
CA ARG A 189 -14.10 -5.69 16.17
C ARG A 189 -13.35 -5.62 14.85
N PRO A 190 -13.12 -4.40 14.31
CA PRO A 190 -12.44 -4.22 13.04
C PRO A 190 -10.97 -4.64 13.09
N SER A 191 -10.46 -5.05 11.93
CA SER A 191 -9.06 -5.37 11.71
C SER A 191 -8.49 -4.49 10.62
N ASN A 192 -7.33 -3.86 10.87
CA ASN A 192 -6.56 -3.18 9.84
C ASN A 192 -6.10 -4.21 8.79
N ILE A 193 -6.37 -3.96 7.49
CA ILE A 193 -6.04 -4.94 6.44
C ILE A 193 -4.54 -5.06 6.18
N GLY A 194 -3.76 -4.07 6.60
CA GLY A 194 -2.30 -4.07 6.55
C GLY A 194 -1.71 -3.71 5.19
N MET A 195 -0.41 -3.95 5.07
CA MET A 195 0.33 -3.67 3.84
C MET A 195 0.08 -4.76 2.77
N PRO A 196 0.06 -4.41 1.48
CA PRO A 196 0.42 -3.11 0.89
C PRO A 196 -0.74 -2.11 0.79
N PHE A 197 -1.95 -2.46 1.21
CA PHE A 197 -3.12 -1.59 1.07
C PHE A 197 -3.00 -0.34 1.94
N ASN A 198 -2.58 -0.52 3.20
CA ASN A 198 -2.33 0.57 4.13
C ASN A 198 -0.86 1.00 4.15
N SER A 199 -0.63 2.28 4.41
CA SER A 199 0.68 2.94 4.35
C SER A 199 0.84 4.02 5.44
N ASN A 200 1.95 4.74 5.44
CA ASN A 200 2.13 5.91 6.30
C ASN A 200 1.36 7.17 5.82
N ALA A 201 0.64 7.08 4.71
CA ALA A 201 -0.18 8.15 4.14
C ALA A 201 -1.67 7.92 4.45
N ASN A 202 -2.57 8.49 3.66
CA ASN A 202 -3.97 8.16 3.75
C ASN A 202 -4.35 7.11 2.70
N ASP A 203 -5.03 6.08 3.13
CA ASP A 203 -5.56 5.02 2.30
C ASP A 203 -7.10 5.04 2.42
N TYR A 204 -7.82 5.29 1.31
CA TYR A 204 -9.20 5.77 1.39
C TYR A 204 -10.26 4.72 1.13
N LEU A 205 -10.24 4.08 -0.03
CA LEU A 205 -11.31 3.17 -0.45
C LEU A 205 -10.72 1.87 -0.97
N TYR A 206 -11.24 0.77 -0.46
CA TYR A 206 -10.99 -0.59 -0.92
C TYR A 206 -12.30 -1.16 -1.44
N ALA A 207 -12.32 -1.58 -2.70
CA ALA A 207 -13.50 -2.14 -3.34
C ALA A 207 -13.12 -3.39 -4.15
N VAL A 208 -13.98 -4.39 -4.16
CA VAL A 208 -13.78 -5.63 -4.92
C VAL A 208 -14.98 -5.90 -5.81
N ASP A 209 -14.72 -6.10 -7.08
CA ASP A 209 -15.68 -6.64 -8.04
C ASP A 209 -15.48 -8.15 -8.14
N GLU A 210 -16.29 -8.90 -7.40
CA GLU A 210 -16.21 -10.35 -7.34
C GLU A 210 -16.53 -11.00 -8.69
N LEU A 211 -17.45 -10.40 -9.47
CA LEU A 211 -17.82 -10.90 -10.80
C LEU A 211 -16.63 -10.89 -11.78
N ASN A 212 -15.85 -9.82 -11.76
CA ASN A 212 -14.70 -9.66 -12.64
C ASN A 212 -13.39 -10.10 -11.98
N ASN A 213 -13.41 -10.49 -10.71
CA ASN A 213 -12.25 -10.82 -9.90
C ASN A 213 -11.15 -9.73 -10.00
N LEU A 214 -11.57 -8.48 -9.73
CA LEU A 214 -10.72 -7.30 -9.72
C LEU A 214 -11.00 -6.48 -8.45
N GLY A 215 -9.96 -5.87 -7.91
CA GLY A 215 -10.05 -4.96 -6.78
C GLY A 215 -9.42 -3.61 -7.08
N TRP A 216 -9.87 -2.59 -6.37
CA TRP A 216 -9.33 -1.24 -6.42
C TRP A 216 -9.05 -0.75 -5.00
N PHE A 217 -7.96 -0.06 -4.81
CA PHE A 217 -7.74 0.75 -3.62
C PHE A 217 -7.07 2.06 -3.97
N VAL A 218 -7.27 3.05 -3.13
CA VAL A 218 -6.84 4.43 -3.35
C VAL A 218 -5.99 4.91 -2.20
N THR A 219 -4.91 5.59 -2.51
CA THR A 219 -3.98 6.13 -1.53
C THR A 219 -3.38 7.46 -2.02
N ASP A 220 -3.04 8.35 -1.10
CA ASP A 220 -2.27 9.55 -1.41
C ASP A 220 -0.76 9.38 -1.13
N ARG A 221 -0.30 8.12 -0.88
CA ARG A 221 1.13 7.85 -0.72
C ARG A 221 1.92 8.33 -1.92
N ASN A 222 2.97 9.09 -1.66
CA ASN A 222 3.85 9.62 -2.69
C ASN A 222 3.13 10.48 -3.76
N GLN A 223 2.01 11.12 -3.40
CA GLN A 223 1.25 11.98 -4.31
C GLN A 223 1.24 13.44 -3.82
N PRO A 224 1.15 14.41 -4.76
CA PRO A 224 0.84 15.80 -4.41
C PRO A 224 -0.50 15.92 -3.67
N THR A 225 -0.67 16.99 -2.89
CA THR A 225 -1.77 17.21 -1.93
C THR A 225 -3.18 16.96 -2.50
N ASP A 226 -3.43 17.29 -3.76
CA ASP A 226 -4.78 17.18 -4.37
C ASP A 226 -4.93 15.98 -5.32
N THR A 227 -4.01 15.04 -5.26
CA THR A 227 -4.01 13.86 -6.10
C THR A 227 -3.92 12.58 -5.29
N VAL A 228 -4.41 11.50 -5.87
CA VAL A 228 -4.33 10.15 -5.31
C VAL A 228 -3.91 9.16 -6.40
N CYS A 229 -3.30 8.08 -5.99
CA CYS A 229 -3.04 6.94 -6.85
C CYS A 229 -4.11 5.88 -6.63
N VAL A 230 -4.74 5.44 -7.71
CA VAL A 230 -5.67 4.31 -7.73
C VAL A 230 -4.89 3.10 -8.23
N TYR A 231 -4.84 2.05 -7.42
CA TYR A 231 -4.27 0.77 -7.77
C TYR A 231 -5.37 -0.23 -8.11
N VAL A 232 -5.15 -1.03 -9.16
CA VAL A 232 -6.02 -2.14 -9.55
C VAL A 232 -5.29 -3.44 -9.28
N PHE A 233 -5.91 -4.38 -8.60
CA PHE A 233 -5.28 -5.62 -8.18
C PHE A 233 -6.17 -6.84 -8.39
N VAL A 234 -5.59 -8.03 -8.28
CA VAL A 234 -6.34 -9.30 -8.26
C VAL A 234 -6.56 -9.70 -6.80
N PRO A 235 -7.82 -9.76 -6.33
CA PRO A 235 -8.11 -10.20 -4.97
C PRO A 235 -7.69 -11.65 -4.75
N ASN A 236 -7.17 -11.94 -3.55
CA ASN A 236 -6.95 -13.30 -3.11
C ASN A 236 -8.22 -13.87 -2.47
N GLU A 237 -8.55 -15.13 -2.69
CA GLU A 237 -9.65 -15.83 -1.99
C GLU A 237 -9.40 -15.91 -0.49
N SER A 238 -8.15 -15.99 -0.08
CA SER A 238 -7.70 -15.92 1.30
C SER A 238 -6.39 -15.13 1.39
N LYS A 239 -6.18 -14.41 2.49
CA LYS A 239 -4.98 -13.61 2.72
C LYS A 239 -3.72 -14.49 2.62
N GLN A 240 -2.87 -14.21 1.66
CA GLN A 240 -1.55 -14.83 1.46
C GLN A 240 -0.46 -13.83 1.84
N THR A 241 0.46 -14.22 2.70
CA THR A 241 1.54 -13.34 3.14
C THR A 241 2.90 -13.85 2.69
N TYR A 242 3.88 -12.94 2.64
CA TYR A 242 5.27 -13.33 2.45
C TYR A 242 5.76 -14.09 3.69
N ASN A 243 6.61 -15.10 3.49
CA ASN A 243 7.35 -15.69 4.60
C ASN A 243 8.50 -14.74 4.97
N TYR A 244 8.34 -14.00 6.06
CA TYR A 244 9.27 -12.95 6.48
C TYR A 244 10.69 -13.48 6.70
N GLU A 245 10.85 -14.70 7.22
CA GLU A 245 12.16 -15.29 7.52
C GLU A 245 12.88 -15.86 6.29
N ALA A 246 12.10 -16.26 5.27
CA ALA A 246 12.63 -16.92 4.07
C ALA A 246 12.68 -16.00 2.83
N THR A 247 12.01 -14.84 2.86
CA THR A 247 11.95 -13.91 1.74
C THR A 247 12.97 -12.79 1.94
N ASP A 248 13.64 -12.37 0.86
CA ASP A 248 14.54 -11.21 0.89
C ASP A 248 13.79 -9.97 1.41
N PRO A 249 14.30 -9.29 2.45
CA PRO A 249 13.67 -8.10 3.02
C PRO A 249 13.38 -7.00 1.99
N GLN A 250 14.18 -6.90 0.92
CA GLN A 250 13.96 -5.92 -0.14
C GLN A 250 12.69 -6.27 -0.95
N ILE A 251 12.43 -7.55 -1.22
CA ILE A 251 11.20 -7.99 -1.90
C ILE A 251 9.97 -7.64 -1.07
N ILE A 252 10.02 -7.88 0.25
CA ILE A 252 8.92 -7.54 1.16
C ILE A 252 8.73 -6.02 1.21
N LYS A 253 9.81 -5.26 1.28
CA LYS A 253 9.77 -3.79 1.26
C LYS A 253 9.14 -3.27 -0.02
N ASP A 254 9.58 -3.76 -1.18
CA ASP A 254 9.08 -3.34 -2.48
C ASP A 254 7.59 -3.67 -2.64
N ALA A 255 7.16 -4.83 -2.16
CA ALA A 255 5.75 -5.22 -2.12
C ALA A 255 4.94 -4.33 -1.15
N ALA A 256 5.45 -4.09 0.06
CA ALA A 256 4.78 -3.26 1.07
C ALA A 256 4.59 -1.80 0.63
N THR A 257 5.61 -1.24 -0.04
CA THR A 257 5.62 0.16 -0.49
C THR A 257 5.02 0.37 -1.86
N LEU A 258 4.81 -0.70 -2.64
CA LEU A 258 4.42 -0.66 -4.05
C LEU A 258 5.39 0.20 -4.86
N HIS A 259 6.69 0.06 -4.58
CA HIS A 259 7.74 0.79 -5.29
C HIS A 259 7.63 0.61 -6.81
N SER A 260 7.28 -0.60 -7.24
CA SER A 260 6.85 -0.93 -8.60
C SER A 260 5.76 -1.99 -8.55
N ILE A 261 4.69 -1.81 -9.32
CA ILE A 261 3.64 -2.83 -9.41
C ILE A 261 4.17 -4.16 -9.99
N GLN A 262 5.22 -4.10 -10.80
CA GLN A 262 5.82 -5.31 -11.40
C GLN A 262 6.46 -6.22 -10.35
N THR A 263 6.94 -5.69 -9.24
CA THR A 263 7.51 -6.49 -8.13
C THR A 263 6.46 -7.33 -7.42
N THR A 264 5.18 -7.05 -7.63
CA THR A 264 4.07 -7.82 -7.08
C THR A 264 3.66 -9.01 -7.94
N TRP A 265 4.21 -9.15 -9.16
CA TRP A 265 3.80 -10.18 -10.11
C TRP A 265 4.55 -11.49 -9.86
N THR A 266 3.87 -12.45 -9.28
CA THR A 266 4.38 -13.81 -9.08
C THR A 266 3.90 -14.76 -10.19
N ASP A 267 2.79 -14.42 -10.86
CA ASP A 267 2.17 -15.16 -11.96
C ASP A 267 1.82 -14.20 -13.10
N GLU A 268 2.61 -14.24 -14.18
CA GLU A 268 2.41 -13.37 -15.35
C GLU A 268 1.14 -13.73 -16.13
N GLU A 269 0.68 -14.98 -16.08
CA GLU A 269 -0.56 -15.41 -16.73
C GLU A 269 -1.76 -14.81 -16.02
N GLN A 270 -1.81 -14.89 -14.69
CA GLN A 270 -2.84 -14.26 -13.88
C GLN A 270 -2.92 -12.75 -14.15
N VAL A 271 -1.77 -12.09 -14.21
CA VAL A 271 -1.70 -10.63 -14.49
C VAL A 271 -2.22 -10.30 -15.88
N ARG A 272 -1.84 -11.09 -16.90
CA ARG A 272 -2.30 -10.88 -18.27
C ARG A 272 -3.82 -11.04 -18.38
N ASP A 273 -4.36 -12.10 -17.78
CA ASP A 273 -5.80 -12.37 -17.82
C ASP A 273 -6.61 -11.33 -17.05
N ALA A 274 -6.10 -10.87 -15.90
CA ALA A 274 -6.72 -9.80 -15.15
C ALA A 274 -6.70 -8.47 -15.92
N ARG A 275 -5.63 -8.16 -16.64
CA ARG A 275 -5.57 -6.99 -17.51
C ARG A 275 -6.54 -7.06 -18.68
N GLN A 276 -6.80 -8.26 -19.22
CA GLN A 276 -7.83 -8.44 -20.24
C GLN A 276 -9.22 -8.19 -19.68
N ARG A 277 -9.53 -8.67 -18.46
CA ARG A 277 -10.79 -8.37 -17.77
C ARG A 277 -10.94 -6.87 -17.52
N LEU A 278 -9.88 -6.21 -17.03
CA LEU A 278 -9.87 -4.77 -16.82
C LEU A 278 -10.11 -3.98 -18.13
N ALA A 279 -9.51 -4.40 -19.22
CA ALA A 279 -9.69 -3.77 -20.53
C ALA A 279 -11.12 -3.97 -21.10
N ALA A 280 -11.78 -5.08 -20.75
CA ALA A 280 -13.17 -5.34 -21.13
C ALA A 280 -14.16 -4.45 -20.35
N LEU A 281 -13.81 -4.02 -19.14
CA LEU A 281 -14.55 -3.02 -18.39
C LEU A 281 -14.35 -1.68 -19.09
N LYS A 282 -15.33 -1.26 -19.88
CA LYS A 282 -15.28 0.05 -20.55
C LYS A 282 -15.18 1.14 -19.51
N TYR A 283 -14.04 1.81 -19.41
CA TYR A 283 -13.93 3.08 -18.69
C TYR A 283 -14.86 4.09 -19.37
N GLY A 284 -16.12 4.14 -18.93
CA GLY A 284 -17.16 5.00 -19.50
C GLY A 284 -16.98 6.44 -19.02
N GLY A 285 -16.59 7.31 -19.91
CA GLY A 285 -16.41 8.73 -19.68
C GLY A 285 -15.28 9.25 -20.58
N LYS A 286 -15.62 10.17 -21.47
CA LYS A 286 -14.70 10.76 -22.44
C LYS A 286 -13.69 11.72 -21.78
N GLU A 287 -12.83 11.22 -20.93
CA GLU A 287 -11.50 11.79 -20.72
C GLU A 287 -10.55 10.61 -20.82
N GLU A 288 -9.67 10.63 -21.81
CA GLU A 288 -8.55 9.71 -21.89
C GLU A 288 -7.71 9.92 -20.62
N VAL A 289 -7.93 9.07 -19.61
CA VAL A 289 -6.94 8.90 -18.56
C VAL A 289 -5.72 8.37 -19.29
N LYS A 290 -4.77 9.23 -19.58
CA LYS A 290 -3.51 8.81 -20.20
C LYS A 290 -2.92 7.75 -19.30
N LYS A 291 -2.80 6.56 -19.84
CA LYS A 291 -2.18 5.43 -19.12
C LYS A 291 -0.79 5.85 -18.70
N ALA A 292 -0.48 5.74 -17.41
CA ALA A 292 0.86 6.05 -16.93
C ALA A 292 1.89 5.15 -17.63
N ASP A 293 2.93 5.75 -18.19
CA ASP A 293 4.02 5.02 -18.85
C ASP A 293 4.89 4.32 -17.80
N PHE A 294 5.00 4.93 -16.61
CA PHE A 294 5.80 4.49 -15.47
C PHE A 294 5.38 5.26 -14.20
N HIS A 295 5.99 4.94 -13.08
CA HIS A 295 5.85 5.68 -11.82
C HIS A 295 7.25 5.95 -11.25
N PHE A 296 7.66 7.21 -11.18
CA PHE A 296 8.98 7.58 -10.70
C PHE A 296 8.91 8.82 -9.79
N ILE A 297 9.36 8.65 -8.56
CA ILE A 297 9.38 9.70 -7.54
C ILE A 297 10.66 10.52 -7.68
N ILE A 298 10.51 11.81 -7.99
CA ILE A 298 11.62 12.77 -8.04
C ILE A 298 11.97 13.25 -6.64
N ASP A 299 10.99 13.80 -5.92
CA ASP A 299 11.07 14.23 -4.51
C ASP A 299 9.68 14.17 -3.85
N ASP A 300 9.57 14.65 -2.61
CA ASP A 300 8.33 14.65 -1.82
C ASP A 300 7.17 15.44 -2.48
N SER A 301 7.47 16.28 -3.48
CA SER A 301 6.52 17.16 -4.15
C SER A 301 6.26 16.80 -5.61
N ALA A 302 7.05 15.91 -6.20
CA ALA A 302 6.99 15.61 -7.64
C ALA A 302 7.14 14.12 -7.94
N THR A 303 6.11 13.55 -8.54
CA THR A 303 6.11 12.19 -9.09
C THR A 303 5.78 12.24 -10.57
N TYR A 304 6.58 11.55 -11.39
CA TYR A 304 6.43 11.48 -12.83
C TYR A 304 5.76 10.17 -13.25
N SER A 305 4.80 10.30 -14.15
CA SER A 305 4.03 9.16 -14.67
C SER A 305 4.11 9.02 -16.18
N HIS A 306 4.57 10.05 -16.86
CA HIS A 306 4.68 10.09 -18.33
C HIS A 306 6.04 10.61 -18.78
N TRP A 307 6.46 10.19 -19.96
CA TRP A 307 7.68 10.72 -20.59
C TRP A 307 7.66 12.23 -20.80
N SER A 308 6.46 12.82 -20.94
CA SER A 308 6.26 14.26 -21.03
C SER A 308 6.53 15.03 -19.76
N ASP A 309 6.56 14.37 -18.60
CA ASP A 309 6.73 15.01 -17.29
C ASP A 309 8.17 15.47 -17.08
N PHE A 310 9.12 14.81 -17.79
CA PHE A 310 10.53 15.18 -17.69
C PHE A 310 10.78 16.58 -18.27
N ARG A 311 11.34 17.44 -17.45
CA ARG A 311 11.77 18.79 -17.81
C ARG A 311 13.21 18.82 -18.37
N SER A 312 14.00 17.79 -18.04
CA SER A 312 15.36 17.60 -18.53
C SER A 312 15.43 16.43 -19.51
N LYS A 313 15.83 16.69 -20.75
CA LYS A 313 16.12 15.61 -21.72
C LYS A 313 17.24 14.70 -21.26
N GLU A 314 18.18 15.23 -20.50
CA GLU A 314 19.30 14.48 -19.93
C GLU A 314 18.78 13.51 -18.86
N ALA A 315 17.95 13.97 -17.93
CA ALA A 315 17.29 13.12 -16.94
C ALA A 315 16.44 12.03 -17.61
N GLN A 316 15.69 12.37 -18.64
CA GLN A 316 14.90 11.40 -19.41
C GLN A 316 15.77 10.29 -20.03
N ASN A 317 16.96 10.64 -20.54
CA ASN A 317 17.89 9.64 -21.09
C ASN A 317 18.52 8.77 -20.00
N VAL A 318 18.87 9.34 -18.86
CA VAL A 318 19.37 8.58 -17.70
C VAL A 318 18.28 7.65 -17.17
N TYR A 319 17.02 8.11 -17.15
CA TYR A 319 15.89 7.29 -16.73
C TYR A 319 15.66 6.07 -17.64
N ARG A 320 15.86 6.21 -18.95
CA ARG A 320 15.82 5.04 -19.86
C ARG A 320 16.91 4.01 -19.55
N GLN A 321 18.11 4.46 -19.15
CA GLN A 321 19.17 3.55 -18.72
C GLN A 321 18.82 2.89 -17.39
N LEU A 322 18.20 3.64 -16.47
CA LEU A 322 17.70 3.13 -15.19
C LEU A 322 16.73 1.97 -15.40
N ILE A 323 15.68 2.16 -16.21
CA ILE A 323 14.69 1.10 -16.52
C ILE A 323 15.39 -0.17 -17.06
N GLN A 324 16.38 -0.02 -17.94
CA GLN A 324 17.08 -1.18 -18.47
C GLN A 324 17.91 -1.89 -17.38
N LYS A 325 18.57 -1.13 -16.50
CA LYS A 325 19.36 -1.69 -15.40
C LYS A 325 18.47 -2.36 -14.33
N GLU A 326 17.30 -1.81 -14.04
CA GLU A 326 16.31 -2.44 -13.16
C GLU A 326 15.82 -3.77 -13.73
N LYS A 327 15.55 -3.83 -15.04
CA LYS A 327 15.19 -5.07 -15.72
C LYS A 327 16.31 -6.12 -15.64
N ASP A 328 17.56 -5.71 -15.86
CA ASP A 328 18.72 -6.58 -15.78
C ASP A 328 18.91 -7.08 -14.32
N LEU A 329 18.70 -6.23 -13.33
CA LEU A 329 18.75 -6.56 -11.91
C LEU A 329 17.70 -7.60 -11.53
N ASN A 330 16.45 -7.39 -11.95
CA ASN A 330 15.35 -8.33 -11.70
C ASN A 330 15.64 -9.71 -12.30
N GLN A 331 16.17 -9.76 -13.53
CA GLN A 331 16.57 -11.02 -14.17
C GLN A 331 17.73 -11.71 -13.41
N LEU A 332 18.70 -10.93 -12.93
CA LEU A 332 19.84 -11.45 -12.20
C LEU A 332 19.42 -12.02 -10.84
N GLN A 333 18.54 -11.34 -10.14
CA GLN A 333 17.96 -11.78 -8.86
C GLN A 333 17.11 -13.04 -9.05
N ALA A 334 16.26 -13.08 -10.05
CA ALA A 334 15.47 -14.27 -10.37
C ALA A 334 16.36 -15.49 -10.67
N ASN A 335 17.46 -15.29 -11.42
CA ASN A 335 18.43 -16.35 -11.70
C ASN A 335 19.16 -16.82 -10.43
N LEU A 336 19.55 -15.89 -9.56
CA LEU A 336 20.16 -16.20 -8.26
C LEU A 336 19.21 -17.04 -7.39
N ASN A 337 17.97 -16.62 -7.26
CA ASN A 337 16.96 -17.34 -6.48
C ASN A 337 16.73 -18.76 -7.03
N LYS A 338 16.55 -18.89 -8.34
CA LYS A 338 16.40 -20.20 -8.98
C LYS A 338 17.60 -21.13 -8.72
N LYS A 339 18.81 -20.59 -8.77
CA LYS A 339 20.03 -21.38 -8.49
C LYS A 339 20.17 -21.75 -7.01
N ARG A 340 19.75 -20.87 -6.08
CA ARG A 340 19.70 -21.17 -4.66
C ARG A 340 18.70 -22.28 -4.35
N GLU A 341 17.51 -22.25 -4.96
CA GLU A 341 16.51 -23.33 -4.85
C GLU A 341 17.07 -24.66 -5.38
N GLN A 342 17.70 -24.64 -6.56
CA GLN A 342 18.38 -25.82 -7.09
C GLN A 342 19.50 -26.33 -6.16
N TYR A 343 20.27 -25.43 -5.56
CA TYR A 343 21.32 -25.81 -4.63
C TYR A 343 20.76 -26.47 -3.36
N ILE A 344 19.61 -26.05 -2.86
CA ILE A 344 18.95 -26.67 -1.71
C ILE A 344 18.50 -28.10 -2.04
N SER A 345 17.96 -28.33 -3.25
CA SER A 345 17.44 -29.63 -3.69
C SER A 345 18.51 -30.62 -4.12
N GLU A 346 19.73 -30.17 -4.43
CA GLU A 346 20.84 -31.00 -4.93
C GLU A 346 21.67 -31.62 -3.78
N ASN A 347 22.36 -32.72 -4.11
CA ASN A 347 23.27 -33.41 -3.19
C ASN A 347 24.72 -33.41 -3.71
N GLY A 348 25.69 -33.35 -2.82
CA GLY A 348 27.11 -33.61 -3.06
C GLY A 348 27.73 -32.92 -4.28
N LEU A 349 27.86 -33.64 -5.38
CA LEU A 349 28.47 -33.16 -6.63
C LEU A 349 27.65 -32.07 -7.35
N GLY A 350 26.32 -32.10 -7.22
CA GLY A 350 25.40 -31.09 -7.77
C GLY A 350 25.65 -29.73 -7.11
N LYS A 351 25.74 -29.69 -5.80
CA LYS A 351 26.06 -28.46 -5.03
C LYS A 351 27.37 -27.82 -5.46
N LYS A 352 28.43 -28.62 -5.55
CA LYS A 352 29.76 -28.11 -5.97
C LYS A 352 29.79 -27.48 -7.38
N LYS A 353 28.88 -27.91 -8.27
CA LYS A 353 28.78 -27.33 -9.61
C LYS A 353 28.02 -25.98 -9.61
N LEU A 354 27.04 -25.81 -8.73
CA LEU A 354 26.24 -24.60 -8.64
C LEU A 354 26.94 -23.49 -7.84
N GLU A 355 27.72 -23.84 -6.83
CA GLU A 355 28.37 -22.92 -5.90
C GLU A 355 29.15 -21.77 -6.58
N PRO A 356 30.03 -21.99 -7.58
CA PRO A 356 30.76 -20.89 -8.21
C PRO A 356 29.80 -19.88 -8.90
N SER A 357 28.74 -20.38 -9.50
CA SER A 357 27.78 -19.52 -10.21
C SER A 357 26.87 -18.74 -9.26
N ILE A 358 26.56 -19.30 -8.09
CA ILE A 358 25.82 -18.58 -7.03
C ILE A 358 26.70 -17.47 -6.46
N LEU A 359 27.97 -17.78 -6.12
CA LEU A 359 28.89 -16.80 -5.61
C LEU A 359 29.20 -15.65 -6.60
N ASP A 360 29.22 -15.93 -7.91
CA ASP A 360 29.35 -14.90 -8.93
C ASP A 360 28.11 -13.98 -8.96
N LEU A 361 26.92 -14.57 -8.94
CA LEU A 361 25.67 -13.81 -8.91
C LEU A 361 25.52 -12.99 -7.63
N GLU A 362 25.91 -13.55 -6.48
CA GLU A 362 25.89 -12.85 -5.18
C GLU A 362 26.84 -11.63 -5.14
N LYS A 363 27.90 -11.63 -5.94
CA LYS A 363 28.75 -10.46 -6.11
C LYS A 363 28.19 -9.44 -7.10
N ARG A 364 27.56 -9.92 -8.17
CA ARG A 364 27.07 -9.05 -9.25
C ARG A 364 25.76 -8.33 -8.88
N VAL A 365 24.87 -8.99 -8.12
CA VAL A 365 23.58 -8.38 -7.70
C VAL A 365 23.82 -7.09 -6.91
N PRO A 366 24.63 -7.05 -5.84
CA PRO A 366 24.87 -5.80 -5.12
C PRO A 366 25.54 -4.70 -5.96
N GLN A 367 26.43 -5.07 -6.89
CA GLN A 367 27.04 -4.10 -7.80
C GLN A 367 26.02 -3.45 -8.72
N LEU A 368 25.10 -4.25 -9.27
CA LEU A 368 24.06 -3.75 -10.14
C LEU A 368 23.01 -2.94 -9.36
N MET A 369 22.73 -3.31 -8.10
CA MET A 369 21.89 -2.51 -7.19
C MET A 369 22.50 -1.12 -6.95
N GLU A 370 23.79 -1.04 -6.71
CA GLU A 370 24.50 0.25 -6.55
C GLU A 370 24.44 1.10 -7.82
N GLU A 371 24.54 0.47 -9.02
CA GLU A 371 24.38 1.18 -10.29
C GLU A 371 22.96 1.73 -10.46
N VAL A 372 21.92 0.95 -10.13
CA VAL A 372 20.52 1.37 -10.15
C VAL A 372 20.31 2.56 -9.21
N GLU A 373 20.82 2.48 -8.00
CA GLU A 373 20.71 3.57 -7.02
C GLU A 373 21.41 4.85 -7.51
N LYS A 374 22.60 4.74 -8.08
CA LYS A 374 23.33 5.89 -8.67
C LYS A 374 22.54 6.54 -9.81
N LEU A 375 21.96 5.75 -10.71
CA LEU A 375 21.14 6.27 -11.81
C LEU A 375 19.86 6.93 -11.28
N THR A 376 19.20 6.33 -10.28
CA THR A 376 18.02 6.90 -9.62
C THR A 376 18.32 8.28 -9.04
N ASN A 377 19.41 8.38 -8.29
CA ASN A 377 19.85 9.63 -7.68
C ASN A 377 20.25 10.67 -8.74
N GLU A 378 20.86 10.24 -9.84
CA GLU A 378 21.23 11.12 -10.95
C GLU A 378 20.00 11.70 -11.66
N VAL A 379 18.98 10.89 -11.93
CA VAL A 379 17.69 11.36 -12.50
C VAL A 379 17.08 12.42 -11.60
N ARG A 380 16.97 12.12 -10.30
CA ARG A 380 16.43 13.05 -9.29
C ARG A 380 17.22 14.37 -9.28
N ARG A 381 18.53 14.29 -9.22
CA ARG A 381 19.42 15.46 -9.21
C ARG A 381 19.21 16.36 -10.43
N LEU A 382 19.12 15.77 -11.62
CA LEU A 382 18.94 16.50 -12.88
C LEU A 382 17.56 17.16 -12.97
N GLU A 383 16.51 16.50 -12.47
CA GLU A 383 15.15 17.06 -12.49
C GLU A 383 14.98 18.14 -11.41
N ILE A 384 15.42 17.92 -10.17
CA ILE A 384 15.37 18.90 -9.09
C ILE A 384 16.09 20.21 -9.49
N ALA A 385 17.22 20.09 -10.18
CA ALA A 385 17.95 21.25 -10.70
C ALA A 385 17.15 22.07 -11.74
N LYS A 386 16.15 21.45 -12.41
CA LYS A 386 15.22 22.11 -13.35
C LYS A 386 13.96 22.62 -12.65
N LEU A 387 13.47 21.92 -11.64
CA LEU A 387 12.28 22.31 -10.88
C LEU A 387 12.50 23.58 -10.03
N ARG A 388 13.74 23.82 -9.58
CA ARG A 388 14.12 24.99 -8.76
C ARG A 388 14.53 26.23 -9.58
N ARG A 389 14.45 26.18 -10.89
CA ARG A 389 14.66 27.32 -11.82
C ARG A 389 13.33 27.80 -12.37
#